data_fdb4b5784e9cd08e6b3592423f7e3080
#
_entry.id   fdb4b5784e9cd08e6b3592423f7e3080
#
_cell.length_a   1.000
_cell.length_b   1.000
_cell.length_c   1.000
_cell.angle_alpha   90.00
_cell.angle_beta   90.00
_cell.angle_gamma   90.00
#
_symmetry.space_group_name_H-M   'P 1'
#
loop_
_entity.id
_entity.type
_entity.pdbx_description
1 polymer ?
#
loop_
_entity_poly.entity_id
_entity_poly.type
_entity_poly.pdbx_seq_one_letter_code
_entity_poly.pdbx_strand_id
1 'polypeptide(L)'
;MIPRLPALLALCVASLAPAAAAQPPACAPRYPPPTTMAAMFDMAALTADTLDALPGVDVAIAARGGQDLSRYGLRHSHLALLRRDAAGRWEVLHLLNRCQGGTSALYREGLVNLVGESAIRTDLRVGIPTAAVRAALAPLLEGDAAPARALHQPRYSMLAYPGSTDYQNSNQWVLEVLAAAMARAGDGRVLDGRSATRDWLQRNDYRPARLHIGLGKRLGARLFADNVAVTDHPASERISGNYSVVTVESVFDFLHQRGALERELSIPHQGDAPTAPAPSSP
;
A
#
# COMPACT_ATOMS: atom_id res chain seq x y z
N MET A 1 -5.84 -30.60 -76.66
CA MET A 1 -6.15 -29.36 -75.91
C MET A 1 -6.00 -29.70 -74.40
N ILE A 2 -4.94 -29.25 -73.78
CA ILE A 2 -4.65 -29.50 -72.38
C ILE A 2 -4.75 -28.16 -71.65
N PRO A 3 -5.59 -27.97 -70.64
CA PRO A 3 -5.68 -26.70 -69.92
C PRO A 3 -4.50 -26.57 -68.91
N ARG A 4 -3.83 -25.41 -68.97
CA ARG A 4 -2.78 -25.01 -68.05
C ARG A 4 -3.43 -24.50 -66.76
N LEU A 5 -3.13 -25.12 -65.60
CA LEU A 5 -3.41 -24.58 -64.26
C LEU A 5 -2.41 -23.44 -63.94
N PRO A 6 -2.87 -22.33 -63.35
CA PRO A 6 -1.96 -21.32 -62.81
C PRO A 6 -1.44 -21.76 -61.43
N ALA A 7 -0.12 -21.67 -61.28
CA ALA A 7 0.54 -21.87 -59.97
C ALA A 7 0.28 -20.65 -59.09
N LEU A 8 -0.39 -20.85 -57.95
CA LEU A 8 -0.54 -19.87 -56.88
C LEU A 8 0.78 -19.83 -56.07
N LEU A 9 1.49 -18.73 -56.20
CA LEU A 9 2.68 -18.40 -55.38
C LEU A 9 2.19 -17.95 -54.02
N ALA A 10 2.28 -18.81 -52.98
CA ALA A 10 2.02 -18.43 -51.61
C ALA A 10 3.23 -17.66 -51.04
N LEU A 11 3.07 -16.37 -50.87
CA LEU A 11 4.04 -15.48 -50.26
C LEU A 11 3.95 -15.66 -48.71
N CYS A 12 4.86 -16.46 -48.11
CA CYS A 12 5.02 -16.53 -46.67
C CYS A 12 5.69 -15.24 -46.17
N VAL A 13 4.88 -14.29 -45.67
CA VAL A 13 5.39 -13.15 -44.90
C VAL A 13 5.71 -13.67 -43.48
N ALA A 14 6.97 -13.96 -43.24
CA ALA A 14 7.48 -14.21 -41.90
C ALA A 14 7.46 -12.87 -41.14
N SER A 15 6.42 -12.65 -40.32
CA SER A 15 6.37 -11.55 -39.36
C SER A 15 7.40 -11.82 -38.26
N LEU A 16 8.53 -11.08 -38.32
CA LEU A 16 9.46 -10.94 -37.19
C LEU A 16 8.73 -10.19 -36.08
N ALA A 17 8.07 -10.91 -35.18
CA ALA A 17 7.60 -10.35 -33.94
C ALA A 17 8.83 -9.93 -33.11
N PRO A 18 8.92 -8.69 -32.63
CA PRO A 18 9.99 -8.31 -31.72
C PRO A 18 9.92 -9.24 -30.50
N ALA A 19 11.04 -9.87 -30.14
CA ALA A 19 11.14 -10.66 -28.94
C ALA A 19 10.75 -9.76 -27.75
N ALA A 20 9.61 -10.02 -27.15
CA ALA A 20 9.22 -9.34 -25.92
C ALA A 20 10.33 -9.64 -24.90
N ALA A 21 11.05 -8.61 -24.46
CA ALA A 21 12.03 -8.75 -23.40
C ALA A 21 11.31 -9.40 -22.19
N ALA A 22 11.75 -10.59 -21.81
CA ALA A 22 11.19 -11.29 -20.66
C ALA A 22 11.33 -10.37 -19.44
N GLN A 23 10.21 -10.00 -18.82
CA GLN A 23 10.26 -9.25 -17.57
C GLN A 23 10.99 -10.10 -16.52
N PRO A 24 11.89 -9.48 -15.73
CA PRO A 24 12.55 -10.22 -14.67
C PRO A 24 11.50 -10.83 -13.74
N PRO A 25 11.74 -12.03 -13.19
CA PRO A 25 10.79 -12.67 -12.29
C PRO A 25 10.49 -11.72 -11.11
N ALA A 26 9.23 -11.65 -10.71
CA ALA A 26 8.73 -10.71 -9.70
C ALA A 26 9.50 -10.74 -8.36
N CYS A 27 10.19 -11.86 -8.08
CA CYS A 27 11.03 -12.09 -6.90
C CYS A 27 12.54 -12.06 -7.20
N ALA A 28 12.97 -11.47 -8.31
CA ALA A 28 14.41 -11.33 -8.55
C ALA A 28 15.06 -10.48 -7.45
N PRO A 29 16.23 -10.90 -6.92
CA PRO A 29 16.97 -10.09 -5.96
C PRO A 29 17.23 -8.69 -6.51
N ARG A 30 17.08 -7.68 -5.66
CA ARG A 30 17.42 -6.30 -5.99
C ARG A 30 18.74 -5.93 -5.30
N TYR A 31 19.61 -5.29 -6.02
CA TYR A 31 20.91 -4.85 -5.52
C TYR A 31 20.99 -3.31 -5.65
N PRO A 32 20.41 -2.56 -4.70
CA PRO A 32 20.46 -1.10 -4.76
C PRO A 32 21.90 -0.61 -4.65
N PRO A 33 22.25 0.49 -5.37
CA PRO A 33 23.58 1.10 -5.24
C PRO A 33 23.86 1.56 -3.80
N PRO A 34 25.14 1.62 -3.38
CA PRO A 34 25.51 2.07 -2.03
C PRO A 34 24.93 3.44 -1.65
N THR A 35 24.84 4.38 -2.59
CA THR A 35 24.23 5.70 -2.39
C THR A 35 22.74 5.62 -2.06
N THR A 36 22.01 4.72 -2.72
CA THR A 36 20.60 4.46 -2.41
C THR A 36 20.47 3.84 -1.01
N MET A 37 21.35 2.89 -0.66
CA MET A 37 21.36 2.29 0.67
C MET A 37 21.62 3.34 1.76
N ALA A 38 22.60 4.21 1.57
CA ALA A 38 22.89 5.31 2.51
C ALA A 38 21.65 6.20 2.70
N ALA A 39 21.00 6.63 1.61
CA ALA A 39 19.79 7.44 1.68
C ALA A 39 18.62 6.73 2.41
N MET A 40 18.53 5.40 2.31
CA MET A 40 17.53 4.62 3.07
C MET A 40 17.83 4.64 4.57
N PHE A 41 19.09 4.48 4.97
CA PHE A 41 19.50 4.55 6.37
C PHE A 41 19.27 5.95 6.93
N ASP A 42 19.65 7.00 6.21
CA ASP A 42 19.45 8.39 6.62
C ASP A 42 17.96 8.71 6.84
N MET A 43 17.10 8.27 5.93
CA MET A 43 15.66 8.47 6.06
C MET A 43 15.05 7.67 7.22
N ALA A 44 15.52 6.44 7.43
CA ALA A 44 15.09 5.64 8.57
C ALA A 44 15.51 6.26 9.90
N ALA A 45 16.75 6.77 10.00
CA ALA A 45 17.25 7.48 11.16
C ALA A 45 16.44 8.76 11.43
N LEU A 46 16.25 9.61 10.40
CA LEU A 46 15.44 10.81 10.51
C LEU A 46 14.01 10.50 10.98
N THR A 47 13.43 9.40 10.49
CA THR A 47 12.09 8.96 10.91
C THR A 47 12.08 8.58 12.38
N ALA A 48 13.06 7.79 12.84
CA ALA A 48 13.19 7.43 14.24
C ALA A 48 13.35 8.66 15.14
N ASP A 49 14.29 9.55 14.81
CA ASP A 49 14.57 10.77 15.57
C ASP A 49 13.32 11.68 15.65
N THR A 50 12.60 11.80 14.53
CA THR A 50 11.36 12.60 14.49
C THR A 50 10.28 12.03 15.42
N LEU A 51 10.12 10.71 15.43
CA LEU A 51 9.14 10.04 16.29
C LEU A 51 9.58 10.04 17.76
N ASP A 52 10.88 9.89 18.02
CA ASP A 52 11.47 9.89 19.38
C ASP A 52 11.35 11.26 20.05
N ALA A 53 11.34 12.33 19.27
CA ALA A 53 11.10 13.69 19.76
C ALA A 53 9.64 13.94 20.20
N LEU A 54 8.72 12.98 19.98
CA LEU A 54 7.30 13.14 20.33
C LEU A 54 6.99 12.44 21.67
N PRO A 55 6.74 13.17 22.75
CA PRO A 55 6.46 12.57 24.05
C PRO A 55 5.20 11.70 24.03
N GLY A 56 5.30 10.49 24.63
CA GLY A 56 4.15 9.58 24.77
C GLY A 56 3.65 8.97 23.46
N VAL A 57 4.43 9.05 22.39
CA VAL A 57 4.12 8.38 21.12
C VAL A 57 4.84 7.03 21.08
N ASP A 58 4.08 5.97 21.13
CA ASP A 58 4.53 4.57 21.09
C ASP A 58 4.01 3.82 19.84
N VAL A 59 3.01 4.36 19.16
CA VAL A 59 2.50 3.88 17.87
C VAL A 59 2.24 5.05 16.94
N ALA A 60 2.45 4.80 15.63
CA ALA A 60 2.19 5.75 14.56
C ALA A 60 1.74 5.01 13.29
N ILE A 61 1.25 5.75 12.30
CA ILE A 61 0.89 5.28 10.97
C ILE A 61 1.89 5.88 10.01
N ALA A 62 2.52 5.08 9.15
CA ALA A 62 3.41 5.58 8.12
C ALA A 62 2.89 5.22 6.72
N ALA A 63 3.00 6.18 5.80
CA ALA A 63 2.68 5.99 4.41
C ALA A 63 3.88 6.31 3.52
N ARG A 64 4.15 5.47 2.52
CA ARG A 64 5.25 5.64 1.57
C ARG A 64 4.79 5.50 0.13
N GLY A 65 5.57 6.04 -0.82
CA GLY A 65 5.44 5.73 -2.22
C GLY A 65 6.13 4.40 -2.54
N GLY A 66 5.36 3.34 -2.82
CA GLY A 66 5.87 2.04 -3.25
C GLY A 66 5.73 1.82 -4.75
N GLN A 67 4.71 2.44 -5.35
CA GLN A 67 4.41 2.40 -6.78
C GLN A 67 4.02 3.79 -7.26
N ASP A 68 4.30 4.08 -8.54
CA ASP A 68 3.82 5.32 -9.15
C ASP A 68 2.32 5.24 -9.45
N LEU A 69 1.56 5.91 -8.61
CA LEU A 69 0.12 6.05 -8.74
C LEU A 69 -0.31 7.51 -9.10
N SER A 70 0.63 8.36 -9.51
CA SER A 70 0.39 9.77 -9.84
C SER A 70 -0.72 9.97 -10.87
N ARG A 71 -0.83 9.04 -11.84
CA ARG A 71 -1.92 9.04 -12.83
C ARG A 71 -3.33 8.87 -12.23
N TYR A 72 -3.42 8.42 -11.00
CA TYR A 72 -4.67 8.32 -10.23
C TYR A 72 -4.79 9.44 -9.18
N GLY A 73 -3.86 10.42 -9.18
CA GLY A 73 -3.80 11.49 -8.21
C GLY A 73 -3.35 11.05 -6.82
N LEU A 74 -2.74 9.87 -6.69
CA LEU A 74 -2.28 9.31 -5.43
C LEU A 74 -0.77 9.50 -5.29
N ARG A 75 -0.33 10.07 -4.15
CA ARG A 75 1.08 10.31 -3.84
C ARG A 75 1.71 9.11 -3.14
N HIS A 76 1.00 8.53 -2.18
CA HIS A 76 1.47 7.37 -1.42
C HIS A 76 0.66 6.13 -1.83
N SER A 77 1.31 4.98 -1.83
CA SER A 77 0.68 3.72 -2.27
C SER A 77 0.59 2.65 -1.18
N HIS A 78 1.31 2.81 -0.08
CA HIS A 78 1.44 1.78 0.94
C HIS A 78 1.41 2.36 2.34
N LEU A 79 0.62 1.71 3.22
CA LEU A 79 0.52 2.00 4.64
C LEU A 79 1.20 0.91 5.48
N ALA A 80 1.80 1.35 6.59
CA ALA A 80 2.33 0.52 7.65
C ALA A 80 1.93 1.07 9.02
N LEU A 81 1.90 0.21 10.02
CA LEU A 81 1.77 0.57 11.42
C LEU A 81 3.15 0.52 12.07
N LEU A 82 3.50 1.57 12.79
CA LEU A 82 4.73 1.67 13.54
C LEU A 82 4.42 1.44 15.02
N ARG A 83 5.28 0.70 15.70
CA ARG A 83 5.19 0.46 17.14
C ARG A 83 6.57 0.54 17.74
N ARG A 84 6.67 1.13 18.93
CA ARG A 84 7.89 1.08 19.75
C ARG A 84 7.90 -0.21 20.58
N ASP A 85 8.95 -1.02 20.47
CA ASP A 85 9.11 -2.23 21.27
C ASP A 85 9.55 -1.90 22.71
N ALA A 86 9.64 -2.93 23.56
CA ALA A 86 10.07 -2.76 24.95
C ALA A 86 11.53 -2.28 25.11
N ALA A 87 12.36 -2.42 24.08
CA ALA A 87 13.72 -1.90 24.04
C ALA A 87 13.80 -0.46 23.48
N GLY A 88 12.65 0.16 23.18
CA GLY A 88 12.56 1.51 22.65
C GLY A 88 12.79 1.62 21.14
N ARG A 89 12.84 0.51 20.39
CA ARG A 89 13.09 0.49 18.95
C ARG A 89 11.76 0.55 18.16
N TRP A 90 11.79 1.22 17.03
CA TRP A 90 10.62 1.26 16.13
C TRP A 90 10.55 0.00 15.25
N GLU A 91 9.45 -0.71 15.39
CA GLU A 91 9.05 -1.83 14.54
C GLU A 91 8.01 -1.39 13.53
N VAL A 92 8.09 -1.94 12.33
CA VAL A 92 7.13 -1.75 11.24
C VAL A 92 6.30 -3.01 11.09
N LEU A 93 4.98 -2.88 11.17
CA LEU A 93 4.04 -3.96 10.88
C LEU A 93 3.26 -3.59 9.64
N HIS A 94 3.36 -4.42 8.62
CA HIS A 94 2.65 -4.20 7.37
C HIS A 94 2.31 -5.49 6.64
N LEU A 95 1.35 -5.39 5.74
CA LEU A 95 0.97 -6.47 4.84
C LEU A 95 1.63 -6.27 3.49
N LEU A 96 2.39 -7.27 3.03
CA LEU A 96 2.98 -7.28 1.69
C LEU A 96 2.48 -8.46 0.88
N ASN A 97 2.26 -8.24 -0.40
CA ASN A 97 2.00 -9.34 -1.31
C ASN A 97 3.27 -10.11 -1.62
N ARG A 98 3.17 -11.44 -1.72
CA ARG A 98 4.31 -12.31 -2.00
C ARG A 98 4.63 -12.29 -3.50
N CYS A 99 5.82 -11.84 -3.85
CA CYS A 99 6.34 -11.87 -5.23
C CYS A 99 5.38 -11.29 -6.27
N GLN A 100 4.63 -10.24 -5.92
CA GLN A 100 3.59 -9.68 -6.77
C GLN A 100 2.47 -10.67 -7.16
N GLY A 101 2.37 -11.79 -6.43
CA GLY A 101 1.35 -12.80 -6.64
C GLY A 101 0.04 -12.48 -5.92
N GLY A 102 -0.94 -13.38 -6.06
CA GLY A 102 -2.29 -13.27 -5.45
C GLY A 102 -2.34 -13.62 -3.96
N THR A 103 -1.20 -13.71 -3.26
CA THR A 103 -1.13 -13.99 -1.83
C THR A 103 -0.30 -12.96 -1.08
N SER A 104 -0.58 -12.80 0.21
CA SER A 104 0.12 -11.87 1.09
C SER A 104 0.58 -12.52 2.39
N ALA A 105 1.43 -11.79 3.12
CA ALA A 105 1.81 -12.09 4.49
C ALA A 105 1.98 -10.81 5.29
N LEU A 106 1.90 -10.92 6.61
CA LEU A 106 2.23 -9.85 7.54
C LEU A 106 3.71 -9.94 7.89
N TYR A 107 4.39 -8.81 7.80
CA TYR A 107 5.80 -8.67 8.12
C TYR A 107 5.97 -7.75 9.33
N ARG A 108 6.98 -8.09 10.15
CA ARG A 108 7.48 -7.25 11.23
C ARG A 108 8.94 -6.97 10.93
N GLU A 109 9.26 -5.71 10.69
CA GLU A 109 10.56 -5.31 10.14
C GLU A 109 11.05 -4.02 10.80
N GLY A 110 12.24 -3.54 10.43
CA GLY A 110 12.76 -2.25 10.84
C GLY A 110 12.37 -1.12 9.87
N LEU A 111 12.56 0.14 10.31
CA LEU A 111 12.27 1.32 9.49
C LEU A 111 13.01 1.33 8.16
N VAL A 112 14.25 0.81 8.12
CA VAL A 112 15.04 0.72 6.86
C VAL A 112 14.30 -0.10 5.80
N ASN A 113 13.64 -1.20 6.19
CA ASN A 113 12.88 -2.03 5.26
C ASN A 113 11.68 -1.25 4.69
N LEU A 114 10.96 -0.51 5.55
CA LEU A 114 9.83 0.31 5.09
C LEU A 114 10.24 1.30 4.01
N VAL A 115 11.33 2.06 4.21
CA VAL A 115 11.81 3.06 3.24
C VAL A 115 12.49 2.41 2.04
N GLY A 116 13.16 1.28 2.23
CA GLY A 116 13.91 0.58 1.19
C GLY A 116 13.05 -0.07 0.12
N GLU A 117 11.82 -0.41 0.43
CA GLU A 117 10.87 -0.96 -0.54
C GLU A 117 10.25 0.10 -1.46
N SER A 118 10.51 1.39 -1.22
CA SER A 118 9.99 2.46 -2.07
C SER A 118 10.63 2.40 -3.47
N ALA A 119 9.81 2.18 -4.50
CA ALA A 119 10.22 2.29 -5.90
C ALA A 119 10.38 3.76 -6.31
N ILE A 120 9.71 4.67 -5.60
CA ILE A 120 9.67 6.11 -5.84
C ILE A 120 10.22 6.81 -4.60
N ARG A 121 11.11 7.76 -4.82
CA ARG A 121 11.62 8.64 -3.78
C ARG A 121 10.56 9.70 -3.47
N THR A 122 9.72 9.45 -2.47
CA THR A 122 8.76 10.41 -1.93
C THR A 122 9.02 10.58 -0.45
N ASP A 123 8.43 11.64 0.11
CA ASP A 123 8.34 11.80 1.56
C ASP A 123 7.61 10.62 2.22
N LEU A 124 7.87 10.42 3.50
CA LEU A 124 6.97 9.64 4.35
C LEU A 124 5.90 10.56 4.91
N ARG A 125 4.65 10.17 4.77
CA ARG A 125 3.52 10.77 5.49
C ARG A 125 3.31 9.99 6.77
N VAL A 126 3.36 10.66 7.93
CA VAL A 126 3.24 10.03 9.24
C VAL A 126 2.04 10.59 9.98
N GLY A 127 1.11 9.74 10.37
CA GLY A 127 -0.03 10.08 11.21
C GLY A 127 0.21 9.62 12.66
N ILE A 128 0.02 10.53 13.60
CA ILE A 128 0.03 10.21 15.03
C ILE A 128 -1.42 10.14 15.50
N PRO A 129 -1.92 8.95 15.85
CA PRO A 129 -3.28 8.83 16.37
C PRO A 129 -3.44 9.55 17.71
N THR A 130 -4.67 9.91 18.07
CA THR A 130 -4.98 10.45 19.41
C THR A 130 -4.57 9.48 20.52
N ALA A 131 -4.32 10.00 21.71
CA ALA A 131 -3.88 9.18 22.86
C ALA A 131 -4.80 7.99 23.13
N ALA A 132 -6.15 8.17 23.00
CA ALA A 132 -7.10 7.09 23.19
C ALA A 132 -6.96 5.99 22.11
N VAL A 133 -6.76 6.39 20.85
CA VAL A 133 -6.56 5.44 19.74
C VAL A 133 -5.21 4.74 19.89
N ARG A 134 -4.13 5.44 20.28
CA ARG A 134 -2.81 4.84 20.58
C ARG A 134 -2.91 3.76 21.64
N ALA A 135 -3.55 4.08 22.78
CA ALA A 135 -3.74 3.14 23.88
C ALA A 135 -4.52 1.87 23.47
N ALA A 136 -5.48 2.01 22.54
CA ALA A 136 -6.22 0.88 22.01
C ALA A 136 -5.47 0.12 20.90
N LEU A 137 -4.62 0.80 20.14
CA LEU A 137 -3.87 0.23 19.00
C LEU A 137 -2.64 -0.57 19.45
N ALA A 138 -1.88 -0.07 20.43
CA ALA A 138 -0.64 -0.69 20.88
C ALA A 138 -0.79 -2.19 21.22
N PRO A 139 -1.77 -2.63 22.02
CA PRO A 139 -1.94 -4.05 22.34
C PRO A 139 -2.39 -4.89 21.13
N LEU A 140 -3.00 -4.28 20.10
CA LEU A 140 -3.34 -5.01 18.87
C LEU A 140 -2.11 -5.38 18.05
N LEU A 141 -0.99 -4.71 18.25
CA LEU A 141 0.25 -4.88 17.50
C LEU A 141 1.32 -5.66 18.28
N GLU A 142 1.02 -6.07 19.51
CA GLU A 142 2.02 -6.63 20.41
C GLU A 142 2.30 -8.12 20.14
N GLY A 143 3.60 -8.43 19.96
CA GLY A 143 4.09 -9.81 19.80
C GLY A 143 3.66 -10.50 18.50
N ASP A 144 4.05 -11.76 18.37
CA ASP A 144 3.79 -12.55 17.17
C ASP A 144 2.34 -13.06 17.07
N ALA A 145 1.66 -13.18 18.21
CA ALA A 145 0.26 -13.55 18.30
C ALA A 145 -0.67 -12.33 18.31
N ALA A 146 -0.21 -11.17 17.88
CA ALA A 146 -0.94 -9.91 17.92
C ALA A 146 -2.35 -10.05 17.35
N PRO A 147 -3.40 -9.51 18.03
CA PRO A 147 -4.78 -9.59 17.55
C PRO A 147 -4.99 -9.03 16.12
N ALA A 148 -4.17 -8.07 15.69
CA ALA A 148 -4.19 -7.55 14.34
C ALA A 148 -3.92 -8.63 13.27
N ARG A 149 -3.26 -9.75 13.62
CA ARG A 149 -3.06 -10.88 12.70
C ARG A 149 -4.35 -11.62 12.36
N ALA A 150 -5.32 -11.63 13.26
CA ALA A 150 -6.65 -12.22 13.00
C ALA A 150 -7.44 -11.48 11.92
N LEU A 151 -7.07 -10.22 11.62
CA LEU A 151 -7.64 -9.43 10.53
C LEU A 151 -6.95 -9.65 9.19
N HIS A 152 -5.95 -10.53 9.10
CA HIS A 152 -5.24 -10.81 7.84
C HIS A 152 -6.01 -11.79 6.96
N GLN A 153 -6.17 -11.43 5.68
CA GLN A 153 -6.64 -12.32 4.61
C GLN A 153 -5.48 -12.63 3.68
N PRO A 154 -5.05 -13.92 3.56
CA PRO A 154 -3.92 -14.28 2.69
C PRO A 154 -4.18 -14.05 1.19
N ARG A 155 -5.45 -14.08 0.75
CA ARG A 155 -5.79 -13.79 -0.65
C ARG A 155 -5.66 -12.30 -0.91
N TYR A 156 -4.67 -11.96 -1.73
CA TYR A 156 -4.33 -10.57 -2.02
C TYR A 156 -4.92 -10.11 -3.34
N SER A 157 -5.48 -8.92 -3.35
CA SER A 157 -5.69 -8.15 -4.57
C SER A 157 -5.37 -6.68 -4.33
N MET A 158 -4.56 -6.09 -5.21
CA MET A 158 -4.26 -4.65 -5.18
C MET A 158 -5.54 -3.80 -5.28
N LEU A 159 -6.56 -4.32 -5.96
CA LEU A 159 -7.88 -3.71 -6.11
C LEU A 159 -8.94 -4.34 -5.19
N ALA A 160 -8.58 -4.98 -4.09
CA ALA A 160 -9.55 -5.59 -3.18
C ALA A 160 -10.71 -4.65 -2.84
N TYR A 161 -11.94 -5.16 -2.92
CA TYR A 161 -13.15 -4.40 -2.65
C TYR A 161 -13.36 -4.23 -1.15
N PRO A 162 -13.49 -3.01 -0.62
CA PRO A 162 -13.66 -2.78 0.83
C PRO A 162 -14.95 -3.38 1.40
N GLY A 163 -15.95 -3.62 0.56
CA GLY A 163 -17.21 -4.25 0.94
C GLY A 163 -17.20 -5.78 0.96
N SER A 164 -16.03 -6.42 0.70
CA SER A 164 -15.86 -7.89 0.73
C SER A 164 -14.75 -8.31 1.67
N THR A 165 -14.80 -9.56 2.12
CA THR A 165 -13.73 -10.20 2.90
C THR A 165 -12.92 -11.20 2.08
N ASP A 166 -13.21 -11.37 0.79
CA ASP A 166 -12.59 -12.38 -0.08
C ASP A 166 -11.12 -12.10 -0.37
N TYR A 167 -10.80 -10.82 -0.57
CA TYR A 167 -9.43 -10.34 -0.79
C TYR A 167 -9.09 -9.23 0.21
N GLN A 168 -7.80 -8.89 0.26
CA GLN A 168 -7.30 -7.76 1.04
C GLN A 168 -6.10 -7.13 0.35
N ASN A 169 -6.02 -5.79 0.32
CA ASN A 169 -4.77 -5.09 0.01
C ASN A 169 -4.08 -4.61 1.29
N SER A 170 -2.85 -4.11 1.16
CA SER A 170 -2.05 -3.67 2.31
C SER A 170 -2.70 -2.54 3.10
N ASN A 171 -3.28 -1.55 2.42
CA ASN A 171 -3.92 -0.40 3.05
C ASN A 171 -5.22 -0.80 3.76
N GLN A 172 -5.93 -1.79 3.21
CA GLN A 172 -7.15 -2.31 3.81
C GLN A 172 -6.89 -3.00 5.14
N TRP A 173 -5.80 -3.79 5.25
CA TRP A 173 -5.42 -4.38 6.52
C TRP A 173 -5.15 -3.32 7.59
N VAL A 174 -4.38 -2.27 7.26
CA VAL A 174 -4.14 -1.14 8.18
C VAL A 174 -5.43 -0.46 8.58
N LEU A 175 -6.32 -0.17 7.63
CA LEU A 175 -7.64 0.42 7.90
C LEU A 175 -8.46 -0.44 8.87
N GLU A 176 -8.49 -1.76 8.66
CA GLU A 176 -9.24 -2.68 9.51
C GLU A 176 -8.67 -2.75 10.93
N VAL A 177 -7.34 -2.71 11.10
CA VAL A 177 -6.70 -2.63 12.42
C VAL A 177 -7.00 -1.30 13.11
N LEU A 178 -6.94 -0.19 12.39
CA LEU A 178 -7.30 1.14 12.92
C LEU A 178 -8.78 1.21 13.30
N ALA A 179 -9.68 0.62 12.51
CA ALA A 179 -11.09 0.55 12.84
C ALA A 179 -11.34 -0.23 14.14
N ALA A 180 -10.63 -1.36 14.35
CA ALA A 180 -10.72 -2.12 15.60
C ALA A 180 -10.22 -1.30 16.81
N ALA A 181 -9.11 -0.55 16.64
CA ALA A 181 -8.60 0.36 17.67
C ALA A 181 -9.57 1.50 17.97
N MET A 182 -10.14 2.14 16.95
CA MET A 182 -11.09 3.24 17.12
C MET A 182 -12.41 2.78 17.77
N ALA A 183 -12.94 1.62 17.39
CA ALA A 183 -14.13 1.06 18.03
C ALA A 183 -13.90 0.78 19.52
N ARG A 184 -12.73 0.29 19.87
CA ARG A 184 -12.33 0.05 21.26
C ARG A 184 -12.12 1.35 22.03
N ALA A 185 -11.50 2.35 21.42
CA ALA A 185 -11.22 3.66 22.04
C ALA A 185 -12.49 4.48 22.27
N GLY A 186 -13.47 4.42 21.33
CA GLY A 186 -14.72 5.18 21.43
C GLY A 186 -15.78 4.49 22.27
N ASP A 187 -16.13 3.27 21.89
CA ASP A 187 -17.31 2.58 22.42
C ASP A 187 -16.94 1.39 23.33
N GLY A 188 -15.66 1.14 23.59
CA GLY A 188 -15.19 -0.06 24.28
C GLY A 188 -15.43 -1.37 23.52
N ARG A 189 -15.82 -1.30 22.24
CA ARG A 189 -16.24 -2.48 21.46
C ARG A 189 -15.04 -3.24 20.92
N VAL A 190 -15.07 -4.56 21.09
CA VAL A 190 -14.17 -5.47 20.40
C VAL A 190 -14.85 -5.94 19.11
N LEU A 191 -14.20 -5.73 17.97
CA LEU A 191 -14.66 -6.19 16.67
C LEU A 191 -14.08 -7.58 16.40
N ASP A 192 -14.96 -8.57 16.23
CA ASP A 192 -14.56 -9.95 15.96
C ASP A 192 -14.42 -10.18 14.45
N GLY A 193 -13.18 -10.08 13.97
CA GLY A 193 -12.79 -10.36 12.61
C GLY A 193 -13.19 -9.28 11.58
N ARG A 194 -12.86 -9.57 10.33
CA ARG A 194 -12.98 -8.63 9.22
C ARG A 194 -14.42 -8.22 8.90
N SER A 195 -15.39 -9.14 9.04
CA SER A 195 -16.79 -8.82 8.75
C SER A 195 -17.33 -7.76 9.72
N ALA A 196 -17.10 -7.93 11.04
CA ALA A 196 -17.50 -6.95 12.04
C ALA A 196 -16.81 -5.59 11.85
N THR A 197 -15.54 -5.62 11.46
CA THR A 197 -14.75 -4.42 11.17
C THR A 197 -15.28 -3.67 9.95
N ARG A 198 -15.60 -4.37 8.87
CA ARG A 198 -16.21 -3.79 7.66
C ARG A 198 -17.55 -3.15 7.98
N ASP A 199 -18.42 -3.85 8.74
CA ASP A 199 -19.73 -3.34 9.12
C ASP A 199 -19.61 -2.10 10.03
N TRP A 200 -18.58 -2.05 10.88
CA TRP A 200 -18.26 -0.86 11.66
C TRP A 200 -17.81 0.30 10.78
N LEU A 201 -16.91 0.07 9.83
CA LEU A 201 -16.45 1.09 8.86
C LEU A 201 -17.61 1.68 8.06
N GLN A 202 -18.53 0.82 7.59
CA GLN A 202 -19.73 1.26 6.87
C GLN A 202 -20.64 2.14 7.72
N ARG A 203 -20.90 1.74 8.98
CA ARG A 203 -21.71 2.53 9.92
C ARG A 203 -21.07 3.85 10.34
N ASN A 204 -19.77 3.97 10.19
CA ASN A 204 -18.99 5.17 10.51
C ASN A 204 -18.60 5.98 9.27
N ASP A 205 -19.32 5.79 8.15
CA ASP A 205 -19.18 6.57 6.91
C ASP A 205 -17.80 6.52 6.26
N TYR A 206 -17.06 5.39 6.40
CA TYR A 206 -15.84 5.21 5.63
C TYR A 206 -16.15 5.25 4.12
N ARG A 207 -15.40 6.06 3.38
CA ARG A 207 -15.55 6.21 1.93
C ARG A 207 -14.27 5.80 1.21
N PRO A 208 -14.29 4.68 0.45
CA PRO A 208 -13.15 4.26 -0.34
C PRO A 208 -12.90 5.22 -1.52
N ALA A 209 -11.67 5.27 -1.98
CA ALA A 209 -11.35 5.96 -3.23
C ALA A 209 -11.99 5.25 -4.44
N ARG A 210 -12.34 6.03 -5.47
CA ARG A 210 -12.87 5.51 -6.74
C ARG A 210 -11.79 5.62 -7.81
N LEU A 211 -11.28 4.46 -8.27
CA LEU A 211 -10.23 4.40 -9.28
C LEU A 211 -10.82 3.94 -10.61
N HIS A 212 -10.61 4.73 -11.68
CA HIS A 212 -11.01 4.33 -13.02
C HIS A 212 -9.92 3.52 -13.71
N ILE A 213 -10.22 2.26 -14.05
CA ILE A 213 -9.33 1.35 -14.77
C ILE A 213 -9.91 1.09 -16.15
N GLY A 214 -9.30 1.66 -17.19
CA GLY A 214 -9.72 1.51 -18.57
C GLY A 214 -9.69 0.06 -19.06
N LEU A 215 -10.51 -0.27 -20.05
CA LEU A 215 -10.74 -1.63 -20.55
C LEU A 215 -9.46 -2.37 -20.95
N GLY A 216 -8.53 -1.70 -21.65
CA GLY A 216 -7.27 -2.31 -22.08
C GLY A 216 -6.40 -2.77 -20.89
N LYS A 217 -6.34 -1.97 -19.81
CA LYS A 217 -5.61 -2.33 -18.59
C LYS A 217 -6.29 -3.47 -17.85
N ARG A 218 -7.62 -3.51 -17.82
CA ARG A 218 -8.39 -4.60 -17.18
C ARG A 218 -8.15 -5.94 -17.88
N LEU A 219 -8.11 -5.94 -19.22
CA LEU A 219 -7.80 -7.15 -20.00
C LEU A 219 -6.35 -7.59 -19.79
N GLY A 220 -5.39 -6.65 -19.80
CA GLY A 220 -3.99 -6.95 -19.52
C GLY A 220 -3.76 -7.48 -18.10
N ALA A 221 -4.35 -6.84 -17.08
CA ALA A 221 -4.25 -7.30 -15.70
C ALA A 221 -4.82 -8.71 -15.51
N ARG A 222 -5.95 -9.01 -16.16
CA ARG A 222 -6.59 -10.34 -16.08
C ARG A 222 -5.73 -11.46 -16.66
N LEU A 223 -4.84 -11.14 -17.60
CA LEU A 223 -3.98 -12.11 -18.27
C LEU A 223 -2.57 -12.20 -17.67
N PHE A 224 -2.09 -11.14 -17.02
CA PHE A 224 -0.66 -11.01 -16.68
C PHE A 224 -0.38 -10.53 -15.25
N ALA A 225 -1.42 -10.30 -14.42
CA ALA A 225 -1.22 -9.78 -13.07
C ALA A 225 -1.94 -10.63 -12.02
N ASP A 226 -1.21 -11.55 -11.39
CA ASP A 226 -1.76 -12.45 -10.36
C ASP A 226 -2.22 -11.72 -9.10
N ASN A 227 -1.73 -10.49 -8.88
CA ASN A 227 -2.07 -9.65 -7.73
C ASN A 227 -3.25 -8.69 -7.99
N VAL A 228 -4.02 -8.90 -9.07
CA VAL A 228 -5.20 -8.11 -9.42
C VAL A 228 -6.40 -9.02 -9.64
N ALA A 229 -7.30 -9.05 -8.67
CA ALA A 229 -8.61 -9.68 -8.77
C ALA A 229 -9.69 -8.62 -8.53
N VAL A 230 -10.79 -8.72 -9.27
CA VAL A 230 -11.94 -7.82 -9.17
C VAL A 230 -13.27 -8.58 -9.07
N THR A 231 -13.19 -9.88 -8.78
CA THR A 231 -14.37 -10.75 -8.70
C THR A 231 -15.23 -10.46 -7.49
N ASP A 232 -14.67 -9.85 -6.46
CA ASP A 232 -15.31 -9.40 -5.23
C ASP A 232 -16.07 -8.07 -5.38
N HIS A 233 -15.83 -7.33 -6.47
CA HIS A 233 -16.54 -6.06 -6.73
C HIS A 233 -17.96 -6.28 -7.27
N PRO A 234 -18.90 -5.35 -6.96
CA PRO A 234 -20.22 -5.34 -7.57
C PRO A 234 -20.16 -5.34 -9.11
N ALA A 235 -21.16 -5.94 -9.76
CA ALA A 235 -21.23 -5.99 -11.22
C ALA A 235 -21.16 -4.61 -11.87
N SER A 236 -21.81 -3.60 -11.26
CA SER A 236 -21.77 -2.21 -11.73
C SER A 236 -20.35 -1.63 -11.79
N GLU A 237 -19.49 -1.92 -10.81
CA GLU A 237 -18.10 -1.47 -10.81
C GLU A 237 -17.26 -2.23 -11.84
N ARG A 238 -17.49 -3.54 -11.98
CA ARG A 238 -16.82 -4.36 -12.98
C ARG A 238 -17.16 -3.96 -14.42
N ILE A 239 -18.40 -3.52 -14.66
CA ILE A 239 -18.85 -3.05 -15.97
C ILE A 239 -18.28 -1.65 -16.25
N SER A 240 -18.47 -0.71 -15.35
CA SER A 240 -18.03 0.69 -15.52
C SER A 240 -16.52 0.87 -15.48
N GLY A 241 -15.78 -0.03 -14.82
CA GLY A 241 -14.34 0.11 -14.57
C GLY A 241 -13.99 1.11 -13.48
N ASN A 242 -14.98 1.55 -12.68
CA ASN A 242 -14.79 2.44 -11.55
C ASN A 242 -14.79 1.60 -10.26
N TYR A 243 -13.62 1.29 -9.75
CA TYR A 243 -13.43 0.40 -8.62
C TYR A 243 -13.30 1.16 -7.32
N SER A 244 -14.01 0.72 -6.29
CA SER A 244 -13.84 1.19 -4.91
C SER A 244 -12.65 0.48 -4.29
N VAL A 245 -11.63 1.23 -3.84
CA VAL A 245 -10.38 0.68 -3.31
C VAL A 245 -9.94 1.44 -2.07
N VAL A 246 -9.35 0.74 -1.09
CA VAL A 246 -8.71 1.40 0.05
C VAL A 246 -7.36 1.95 -0.40
N THR A 247 -7.21 3.27 -0.38
CA THR A 247 -5.96 3.99 -0.65
C THR A 247 -5.42 4.63 0.62
N VAL A 248 -4.17 5.07 0.58
CA VAL A 248 -3.57 5.83 1.69
C VAL A 248 -4.43 7.06 2.00
N GLU A 249 -4.78 7.82 0.97
CA GLU A 249 -5.56 9.06 1.10
C GLU A 249 -6.91 8.77 1.76
N SER A 250 -7.65 7.75 1.29
CA SER A 250 -8.96 7.42 1.86
C SER A 250 -8.90 7.00 3.33
N VAL A 251 -7.78 6.42 3.77
CA VAL A 251 -7.56 6.09 5.18
C VAL A 251 -7.30 7.35 6.00
N PHE A 252 -6.42 8.23 5.54
CA PHE A 252 -6.13 9.49 6.23
C PHE A 252 -7.36 10.41 6.28
N ASP A 253 -8.12 10.51 5.19
CA ASP A 253 -9.37 11.27 5.15
C ASP A 253 -10.38 10.77 6.19
N PHE A 254 -10.50 9.45 6.33
CA PHE A 254 -11.34 8.84 7.34
C PHE A 254 -10.86 9.12 8.76
N LEU A 255 -9.55 9.03 9.02
CA LEU A 255 -8.98 9.35 10.32
C LEU A 255 -9.21 10.82 10.69
N HIS A 256 -9.07 11.74 9.74
CA HIS A 256 -9.40 13.16 9.94
C HIS A 256 -10.89 13.37 10.21
N GLN A 257 -11.75 12.77 9.40
CA GLN A 257 -13.21 12.83 9.59
C GLN A 257 -13.63 12.36 10.99
N ARG A 258 -12.94 11.35 11.53
CA ARG A 258 -13.22 10.77 12.85
C ARG A 258 -12.52 11.51 14.01
N GLY A 259 -11.69 12.53 13.74
CA GLY A 259 -10.86 13.16 14.76
C GLY A 259 -9.90 12.16 15.43
N ALA A 260 -9.46 11.13 14.70
CA ALA A 260 -8.63 10.05 15.21
C ALA A 260 -7.13 10.36 15.15
N LEU A 261 -6.72 11.45 14.49
CA LEU A 261 -5.36 11.94 14.41
C LEU A 261 -5.14 13.14 15.34
N GLU A 262 -4.06 13.08 16.12
CA GLU A 262 -3.56 14.20 16.92
C GLU A 262 -2.65 15.09 16.10
N ARG A 263 -1.84 14.48 15.23
CA ARG A 263 -0.85 15.17 14.40
C ARG A 263 -0.59 14.41 13.10
N GLU A 264 -0.23 15.16 12.09
CA GLU A 264 0.29 14.62 10.83
C GLU A 264 1.61 15.31 10.49
N LEU A 265 2.59 14.52 10.02
CA LEU A 265 3.94 14.97 9.69
C LEU A 265 4.28 14.49 8.28
N SER A 266 5.10 15.28 7.58
CA SER A 266 5.78 14.85 6.37
C SER A 266 7.28 14.82 6.65
N ILE A 267 7.92 13.67 6.41
CA ILE A 267 9.36 13.50 6.52
C ILE A 267 9.92 13.52 5.10
N PRO A 268 10.59 14.60 4.68
CA PRO A 268 11.06 14.75 3.32
C PRO A 268 12.20 13.77 3.02
N HIS A 269 12.27 13.32 1.78
CA HIS A 269 13.45 12.61 1.29
C HIS A 269 14.63 13.60 1.20
N GLN A 270 15.81 13.23 1.72
CA GLN A 270 16.97 14.14 1.77
C GLN A 270 17.45 14.64 0.39
N GLY A 271 17.02 14.04 -0.72
CA GLY A 271 17.28 14.54 -2.07
C GLY A 271 16.33 15.65 -2.55
N ASP A 272 15.26 15.93 -1.81
CA ASP A 272 14.25 16.94 -2.12
C ASP A 272 14.41 18.22 -1.29
N ALA A 273 15.53 18.39 -0.58
CA ALA A 273 15.83 19.66 0.06
C ALA A 273 15.84 20.75 -1.01
N PRO A 274 15.07 21.86 -0.87
CA PRO A 274 15.13 22.96 -1.81
C PRO A 274 16.58 23.39 -1.90
N THR A 275 17.15 23.34 -3.11
CA THR A 275 18.47 23.93 -3.39
C THR A 275 18.43 25.35 -2.85
N ALA A 276 19.25 25.65 -1.84
CA ALA A 276 19.40 27.00 -1.34
C ALA A 276 19.64 27.93 -2.54
N PRO A 277 19.00 29.12 -2.63
CA PRO A 277 19.25 30.02 -3.72
C PRO A 277 20.75 30.30 -3.79
N ALA A 278 21.31 30.16 -4.98
CA ALA A 278 22.73 30.42 -5.23
C ALA A 278 23.06 31.80 -4.65
N PRO A 279 24.19 31.97 -3.92
CA PRO A 279 24.59 33.27 -3.42
C PRO A 279 24.71 34.21 -4.63
N SER A 280 23.96 35.32 -4.58
CA SER A 280 24.07 36.40 -5.55
C SER A 280 25.52 36.87 -5.53
N SER A 281 26.21 36.64 -6.64
CA SER A 281 27.56 37.17 -6.85
C SER A 281 27.56 38.71 -6.74
N PRO A 282 28.62 39.29 -6.17
CA PRO A 282 28.72 40.74 -5.91
C PRO A 282 28.82 41.54 -7.19
#